data_457a225e2d378a1ec4bacedd2942e604
#
_entry.id   457a225e2d378a1ec4bacedd2942e604
#
_cell.length_a   1.000
_cell.length_b   1.000
_cell.length_c   1.000
_cell.angle_alpha   90.00
_cell.angle_beta   90.00
_cell.angle_gamma   90.00
#
_symmetry.space_group_name_H-M   'P 1'
#
loop_
_entity.id
_entity.type
_entity.pdbx_description
1 polymer ?
#
loop_
_entity_poly.entity_id
_entity_poly.type
_entity_poly.pdbx_seq_one_letter_code
_entity_poly.pdbx_strand_id
1 'polypeptide(L)'
;GAEAGCVTASCSAAITLACAAAMTGKDLAAIERLPDASGLKDEIVIQTGHMVSYGAPVEQGIRLSGARVVPVGQATSAHAYQLAGAITDKTAAAVYVISHHVVDYGQIPLETFCEVAHEKGVPVIVDAASEYDLEKFLNAGADLVLYSGHKFLGGPTSGIVAGNKDFVAACYLQNRGVGRGMKVGKEGVAGVIA
;
A
#
# COMPACT_ATOMS: atom_id res chain seq x y z
N GLY A 1 -11.50 -11.94 -8.36
CA GLY A 1 -11.59 -11.00 -7.27
C GLY A 1 -10.55 -11.25 -6.17
N ALA A 2 -10.56 -10.49 -5.08
CA ALA A 2 -9.61 -10.63 -3.98
C ALA A 2 -9.76 -11.98 -3.24
N GLU A 3 -8.64 -12.56 -2.78
CA GLU A 3 -8.64 -13.77 -1.95
C GLU A 3 -9.14 -13.49 -0.52
N ALA A 4 -8.86 -12.27 -0.02
CA ALA A 4 -9.27 -11.81 1.30
C ALA A 4 -9.39 -10.27 1.35
N GLY A 5 -10.02 -9.77 2.41
CA GLY A 5 -10.09 -8.34 2.70
C GLY A 5 -10.15 -8.06 4.19
N CYS A 6 -9.74 -6.86 4.57
CA CYS A 6 -9.94 -6.34 5.92
C CYS A 6 -10.26 -4.84 5.89
N VAL A 7 -10.92 -4.37 6.94
CA VAL A 7 -11.32 -2.98 7.11
C VAL A 7 -10.33 -2.28 8.04
N THR A 8 -9.93 -1.06 7.68
CA THR A 8 -9.06 -0.16 8.45
C THR A 8 -9.77 1.14 8.78
N ALA A 9 -9.20 1.99 9.63
CA ALA A 9 -9.82 3.27 10.00
C ALA A 9 -9.89 4.28 8.84
N SER A 10 -8.99 4.15 7.87
CA SER A 10 -8.93 4.99 6.66
C SER A 10 -8.02 4.35 5.62
N CYS A 11 -8.06 4.80 4.36
CA CYS A 11 -7.10 4.39 3.35
C CYS A 11 -5.67 4.83 3.72
N SER A 12 -5.51 5.99 4.35
CA SER A 12 -4.21 6.44 4.87
C SER A 12 -3.64 5.46 5.92
N ALA A 13 -4.47 4.97 6.85
CA ALA A 13 -4.08 3.91 7.78
C ALA A 13 -3.73 2.62 7.02
N ALA A 14 -4.48 2.27 5.97
CA ALA A 14 -4.21 1.09 5.15
C ALA A 14 -2.83 1.15 4.49
N ILE A 15 -2.37 2.31 4.00
CA ILE A 15 -1.01 2.50 3.45
C ILE A 15 0.04 2.12 4.52
N THR A 16 -0.07 2.69 5.72
CA THR A 16 0.87 2.40 6.83
C THR A 16 0.86 0.92 7.19
N LEU A 17 -0.33 0.30 7.31
CA LEU A 17 -0.46 -1.11 7.70
C LEU A 17 0.05 -2.06 6.61
N ALA A 18 -0.18 -1.74 5.33
CA ALA A 18 0.29 -2.54 4.21
C ALA A 18 1.83 -2.50 4.10
N CYS A 19 2.44 -1.31 4.26
CA CYS A 19 3.90 -1.18 4.29
C CYS A 19 4.51 -1.91 5.51
N ALA A 20 3.91 -1.77 6.69
CA ALA A 20 4.33 -2.51 7.88
C ALA A 20 4.24 -4.03 7.67
N ALA A 21 3.15 -4.51 7.07
CA ALA A 21 2.94 -5.91 6.77
C ALA A 21 3.96 -6.46 5.74
N ALA A 22 4.32 -5.66 4.74
CA ALA A 22 5.36 -6.02 3.77
C ALA A 22 6.72 -6.24 4.44
N MET A 23 7.05 -5.44 5.46
CA MET A 23 8.32 -5.55 6.19
C MET A 23 8.34 -6.71 7.19
N THR A 24 7.23 -6.96 7.88
CA THR A 24 7.20 -7.88 9.04
C THR A 24 6.57 -9.23 8.73
N GLY A 25 5.79 -9.33 7.64
CA GLY A 25 4.93 -10.48 7.44
C GLY A 25 4.02 -10.72 8.65
N LYS A 26 4.02 -11.95 9.15
CA LYS A 26 3.22 -12.39 10.31
C LYS A 26 4.07 -12.55 11.58
N ASP A 27 5.33 -12.11 11.58
CA ASP A 27 6.22 -12.17 12.74
C ASP A 27 5.80 -11.15 13.81
N LEU A 28 5.26 -11.63 14.93
CA LEU A 28 4.75 -10.79 16.01
C LEU A 28 5.87 -9.99 16.69
N ALA A 29 7.07 -10.53 16.80
CA ALA A 29 8.20 -9.81 17.40
C ALA A 29 8.64 -8.64 16.51
N ALA A 30 8.67 -8.84 15.20
CA ALA A 30 8.93 -7.76 14.24
C ALA A 30 7.81 -6.70 14.26
N ILE A 31 6.53 -7.12 14.34
CA ILE A 31 5.37 -6.23 14.44
C ILE A 31 5.44 -5.33 15.67
N GLU A 32 5.76 -5.90 16.85
CA GLU A 32 5.84 -5.16 18.11
C GLU A 32 7.04 -4.20 18.14
N ARG A 33 8.10 -4.49 17.39
CA ARG A 33 9.31 -3.67 17.33
C ARG A 33 9.14 -2.43 16.44
N LEU A 34 8.23 -2.45 15.45
CA LEU A 34 8.00 -1.27 14.61
C LEU A 34 7.64 -0.04 15.46
N PRO A 35 8.09 1.16 15.09
CA PRO A 35 8.70 1.53 13.80
C PRO A 35 10.21 1.30 13.69
N ASP A 36 10.86 0.59 14.64
CA ASP A 36 12.24 0.14 14.46
C ASP A 36 12.28 -1.02 13.46
N ALA A 37 12.64 -0.71 12.22
CA ALA A 37 12.75 -1.67 11.12
C ALA A 37 14.16 -2.28 10.98
N SER A 38 15.04 -2.11 11.98
CA SER A 38 16.41 -2.61 11.94
C SER A 38 16.46 -4.11 11.64
N GLY A 39 17.20 -4.48 10.60
CA GLY A 39 17.35 -5.88 10.16
C GLY A 39 16.19 -6.44 9.32
N LEU A 40 15.15 -5.65 9.07
CA LEU A 40 14.09 -5.99 8.12
C LEU A 40 14.43 -5.47 6.71
N LYS A 41 13.70 -5.95 5.71
CA LYS A 41 13.59 -5.25 4.45
C LYS A 41 12.77 -3.99 4.73
N ASP A 42 13.35 -2.82 4.60
CA ASP A 42 12.74 -1.56 5.05
C ASP A 42 12.51 -0.54 3.93
N GLU A 43 12.85 -0.90 2.69
CA GLU A 43 12.66 -0.02 1.54
C GLU A 43 11.28 -0.22 0.90
N ILE A 44 10.59 0.91 0.67
CA ILE A 44 9.36 0.95 -0.13
C ILE A 44 9.64 1.82 -1.35
N VAL A 45 9.57 1.20 -2.53
CA VAL A 45 9.81 1.88 -3.81
C VAL A 45 8.52 2.51 -4.31
N ILE A 46 8.59 3.76 -4.80
CA ILE A 46 7.44 4.51 -5.34
C ILE A 46 7.91 5.43 -6.46
N GLN A 47 7.11 5.60 -7.52
CA GLN A 47 7.37 6.61 -8.55
C GLN A 47 7.29 8.01 -7.95
N THR A 48 8.22 8.89 -8.27
CA THR A 48 8.24 10.28 -7.77
C THR A 48 6.94 11.02 -8.11
N GLY A 49 6.37 10.78 -9.30
CA GLY A 49 5.08 11.36 -9.70
C GLY A 49 3.88 10.86 -8.89
N HIS A 50 4.02 9.77 -8.14
CA HIS A 50 3.02 9.20 -7.24
C HIS A 50 3.14 9.67 -5.79
N MET A 51 4.17 10.46 -5.46
CA MET A 51 4.38 11.04 -4.13
C MET A 51 3.51 12.29 -3.95
N VAL A 52 2.20 12.10 -4.03
CA VAL A 52 1.19 13.16 -3.96
C VAL A 52 0.78 13.49 -2.52
N SER A 53 0.16 14.67 -2.33
CA SER A 53 -0.45 15.07 -1.06
C SER A 53 -1.96 15.24 -1.25
N TYR A 54 -2.74 14.54 -0.45
CA TYR A 54 -4.20 14.58 -0.41
C TYR A 54 -4.72 15.20 0.90
N GLY A 55 -3.94 16.06 1.53
CA GLY A 55 -4.11 16.58 2.89
C GLY A 55 -3.01 16.05 3.82
N ALA A 56 -2.41 14.91 3.47
CA ALA A 56 -1.16 14.38 4.03
C ALA A 56 -0.33 13.80 2.88
N PRO A 57 1.01 13.87 2.93
CA PRO A 57 1.86 13.23 1.93
C PRO A 57 1.74 11.70 1.99
N VAL A 58 1.58 11.04 0.85
CA VAL A 58 1.59 9.55 0.76
C VAL A 58 2.86 8.99 1.40
N GLU A 59 4.01 9.60 1.13
CA GLU A 59 5.30 9.20 1.70
C GLU A 59 5.32 9.24 3.23
N GLN A 60 4.56 10.13 3.87
CA GLN A 60 4.45 10.16 5.33
C GLN A 60 3.72 8.91 5.83
N GLY A 61 2.64 8.49 5.16
CA GLY A 61 1.94 7.25 5.46
C GLY A 61 2.86 6.02 5.38
N ILE A 62 3.73 5.98 4.37
CA ILE A 62 4.75 4.93 4.23
C ILE A 62 5.75 5.01 5.40
N ARG A 63 6.32 6.18 5.69
CA ARG A 63 7.33 6.35 6.77
C ARG A 63 6.78 6.05 8.17
N LEU A 64 5.49 6.25 8.41
CA LEU A 64 4.85 5.92 9.69
C LEU A 64 4.92 4.42 10.03
N SER A 65 5.11 3.55 9.04
CA SER A 65 5.37 2.12 9.27
C SER A 65 6.79 1.82 9.77
N GLY A 66 7.71 2.79 9.71
CA GLY A 66 9.14 2.60 9.92
C GLY A 66 9.93 2.41 8.63
N ALA A 67 9.25 2.36 7.48
CA ALA A 67 9.88 2.15 6.18
C ALA A 67 10.61 3.40 5.68
N ARG A 68 11.62 3.15 4.86
CA ARG A 68 12.35 4.15 4.07
C ARG A 68 11.76 4.22 2.66
N VAL A 69 11.39 5.41 2.23
CA VAL A 69 10.87 5.65 0.87
C VAL A 69 12.01 5.73 -0.13
N VAL A 70 11.91 4.99 -1.23
CA VAL A 70 12.85 5.01 -2.36
C VAL A 70 12.13 5.54 -3.59
N PRO A 71 12.29 6.84 -3.92
CA PRO A 71 11.64 7.44 -5.08
C PRO A 71 12.31 6.99 -6.38
N VAL A 72 11.49 6.77 -7.43
CA VAL A 72 11.94 6.37 -8.77
C VAL A 72 11.52 7.38 -9.80
N GLY A 73 12.45 7.74 -10.71
CA GLY A 73 12.20 8.67 -11.78
C GLY A 73 12.02 10.11 -11.29
N GLN A 74 11.26 10.87 -12.05
CA GLN A 74 10.92 12.27 -11.81
C GLN A 74 9.40 12.45 -11.71
N ALA A 75 8.95 13.65 -11.35
CA ALA A 75 7.53 13.96 -11.19
C ALA A 75 6.68 13.66 -12.45
N THR A 76 7.25 13.82 -13.65
CA THR A 76 6.57 13.67 -14.94
C THR A 76 7.22 12.61 -15.84
N SER A 77 8.19 11.83 -15.35
CA SER A 77 8.88 10.82 -16.16
C SER A 77 9.48 9.73 -15.29
N ALA A 78 9.07 8.50 -15.50
CA ALA A 78 9.66 7.31 -14.90
C ALA A 78 9.71 6.17 -15.91
N HIS A 79 10.74 5.33 -15.84
CA HIS A 79 10.97 4.24 -16.78
C HIS A 79 11.19 2.90 -16.05
N ALA A 80 10.77 1.80 -16.67
CA ALA A 80 10.87 0.44 -16.12
C ALA A 80 12.29 0.10 -15.64
N TYR A 81 13.33 0.49 -16.39
CA TYR A 81 14.73 0.24 -16.00
C TYR A 81 15.14 0.97 -14.72
N GLN A 82 14.54 2.15 -14.44
CA GLN A 82 14.79 2.89 -13.20
C GLN A 82 14.15 2.17 -11.99
N LEU A 83 12.92 1.65 -12.17
CA LEU A 83 12.26 0.82 -11.16
C LEU A 83 13.08 -0.44 -10.88
N ALA A 84 13.47 -1.17 -11.93
CA ALA A 84 14.28 -2.37 -11.80
C ALA A 84 15.62 -2.11 -11.09
N GLY A 85 16.25 -0.96 -11.35
CA GLY A 85 17.50 -0.55 -10.73
C GLY A 85 17.37 -0.05 -9.28
N ALA A 86 16.18 0.45 -8.89
CA ALA A 86 15.90 0.92 -7.54
C ALA A 86 15.53 -0.21 -6.57
N ILE A 87 15.04 -1.34 -7.08
CA ILE A 87 14.72 -2.52 -6.25
C ILE A 87 16.01 -3.22 -5.83
N THR A 88 16.17 -3.38 -4.52
CA THR A 88 17.33 -4.03 -3.89
C THR A 88 16.88 -5.23 -3.04
N ASP A 89 17.82 -5.92 -2.40
CA ASP A 89 17.57 -6.97 -1.40
C ASP A 89 16.86 -6.45 -0.13
N LYS A 90 16.86 -5.12 0.08
CA LYS A 90 16.17 -4.45 1.18
C LYS A 90 14.75 -3.99 0.82
N THR A 91 14.33 -4.13 -0.42
CA THR A 91 12.98 -3.70 -0.84
C THR A 91 11.93 -4.67 -0.31
N ALA A 92 11.01 -4.16 0.49
CA ALA A 92 9.89 -4.90 1.08
C ALA A 92 8.66 -4.91 0.17
N ALA A 93 8.35 -3.77 -0.47
CA ALA A 93 7.24 -3.63 -1.41
C ALA A 93 7.46 -2.46 -2.36
N ALA A 94 6.66 -2.42 -3.43
CA ALA A 94 6.51 -1.28 -4.32
C ALA A 94 5.09 -0.70 -4.18
N VAL A 95 4.98 0.64 -4.14
CA VAL A 95 3.69 1.34 -3.99
C VAL A 95 3.35 2.06 -5.28
N TYR A 96 2.12 1.89 -5.74
CA TYR A 96 1.54 2.58 -6.89
C TYR A 96 0.30 3.37 -6.46
N VAL A 97 0.14 4.61 -6.93
CA VAL A 97 -1.00 5.46 -6.55
C VAL A 97 -1.87 5.76 -7.77
N ILE A 98 -3.15 5.44 -7.65
CA ILE A 98 -4.19 5.83 -8.61
C ILE A 98 -4.93 7.03 -8.04
N SER A 99 -4.76 8.20 -8.65
CA SER A 99 -5.37 9.42 -8.15
C SER A 99 -5.40 10.51 -9.23
N HIS A 100 -6.42 11.34 -9.21
CA HIS A 100 -6.48 12.55 -10.04
C HIS A 100 -5.39 13.59 -9.69
N HIS A 101 -4.65 13.40 -8.60
CA HIS A 101 -3.48 14.21 -8.26
C HIS A 101 -2.21 13.75 -8.99
N VAL A 102 -2.22 12.54 -9.56
CA VAL A 102 -1.09 11.99 -10.30
C VAL A 102 -1.14 12.47 -11.76
N VAL A 103 0.01 12.77 -12.32
CA VAL A 103 0.16 13.01 -13.75
C VAL A 103 0.45 11.66 -14.41
N ASP A 104 -0.52 11.11 -15.14
CA ASP A 104 -0.41 9.74 -15.68
C ASP A 104 0.61 9.64 -16.83
N TYR A 105 0.72 10.66 -17.68
CA TYR A 105 1.65 10.62 -18.80
C TYR A 105 3.11 10.62 -18.32
N GLY A 106 3.93 9.80 -18.99
CA GLY A 106 5.35 9.68 -18.67
C GLY A 106 5.68 8.85 -17.44
N GLN A 107 4.69 8.31 -16.73
CA GLN A 107 4.88 7.37 -15.64
C GLN A 107 4.88 5.92 -16.15
N ILE A 108 5.40 4.97 -15.37
CA ILE A 108 5.33 3.55 -15.69
C ILE A 108 3.87 3.10 -15.53
N PRO A 109 3.23 2.52 -16.56
CA PRO A 109 1.88 1.95 -16.42
C PRO A 109 1.83 0.86 -15.34
N LEU A 110 0.66 0.67 -14.71
CA LEU A 110 0.50 -0.24 -13.57
C LEU A 110 0.92 -1.68 -13.91
N GLU A 111 0.49 -2.20 -15.05
CA GLU A 111 0.82 -3.56 -15.48
C GLU A 111 2.34 -3.75 -15.59
N THR A 112 3.03 -2.84 -16.27
CA THR A 112 4.50 -2.87 -16.38
C THR A 112 5.19 -2.70 -15.04
N PHE A 113 4.62 -1.85 -14.15
CA PHE A 113 5.14 -1.65 -12.80
C PHE A 113 5.06 -2.94 -11.98
N CYS A 114 3.92 -3.66 -12.06
CA CYS A 114 3.73 -4.96 -11.42
C CYS A 114 4.70 -6.01 -11.97
N GLU A 115 4.81 -6.12 -13.30
CA GLU A 115 5.71 -7.07 -13.96
C GLU A 115 7.16 -6.89 -13.47
N VAL A 116 7.68 -5.66 -13.51
CA VAL A 116 9.05 -5.36 -13.08
C VAL A 116 9.28 -5.66 -11.60
N ALA A 117 8.31 -5.32 -10.72
CA ALA A 117 8.41 -5.61 -9.29
C ALA A 117 8.40 -7.11 -9.02
N HIS A 118 7.50 -7.85 -9.67
CA HIS A 118 7.36 -9.30 -9.52
C HIS A 118 8.56 -10.07 -10.06
N GLU A 119 9.19 -9.64 -11.16
CA GLU A 119 10.45 -10.21 -11.65
C GLU A 119 11.58 -10.15 -10.58
N LYS A 120 11.49 -9.20 -9.66
CA LYS A 120 12.40 -9.03 -8.52
C LYS A 120 11.88 -9.67 -7.23
N GLY A 121 10.71 -10.33 -7.25
CA GLY A 121 10.09 -10.93 -6.08
C GLY A 121 9.55 -9.91 -5.07
N VAL A 122 9.21 -8.70 -5.52
CA VAL A 122 8.70 -7.60 -4.69
C VAL A 122 7.20 -7.43 -4.93
N PRO A 123 6.36 -7.49 -3.87
CA PRO A 123 4.91 -7.30 -4.00
C PRO A 123 4.54 -5.85 -4.28
N VAL A 124 3.41 -5.65 -4.96
CA VAL A 124 2.86 -4.34 -5.33
C VAL A 124 1.60 -4.00 -4.52
N ILE A 125 1.63 -2.85 -3.86
CA ILE A 125 0.53 -2.24 -3.13
C ILE A 125 -0.02 -1.09 -3.96
N VAL A 126 -1.30 -1.13 -4.31
CA VAL A 126 -1.98 -0.06 -5.07
C VAL A 126 -2.87 0.76 -4.14
N ASP A 127 -2.59 2.04 -4.01
CA ASP A 127 -3.49 3.01 -3.40
C ASP A 127 -4.50 3.47 -4.45
N ALA A 128 -5.72 2.97 -4.35
CA ALA A 128 -6.87 3.28 -5.19
C ALA A 128 -8.00 3.93 -4.37
N ALA A 129 -7.64 4.84 -3.45
CA ALA A 129 -8.54 5.43 -2.46
C ALA A 129 -9.81 6.05 -3.06
N SER A 130 -9.75 6.57 -4.28
CA SER A 130 -10.87 7.26 -4.96
C SER A 130 -11.42 6.43 -6.14
N GLU A 131 -11.28 5.11 -6.07
CA GLU A 131 -11.74 4.21 -7.11
C GLU A 131 -12.88 3.31 -6.59
N TYR A 132 -13.65 2.73 -7.50
CA TYR A 132 -14.79 1.86 -7.20
C TYR A 132 -14.73 0.53 -7.97
N ASP A 133 -13.81 0.38 -8.94
CA ASP A 133 -13.60 -0.88 -9.62
C ASP A 133 -12.74 -1.81 -8.73
N LEU A 134 -13.39 -2.81 -8.15
CA LEU A 134 -12.78 -3.71 -7.16
C LEU A 134 -11.94 -4.84 -7.79
N GLU A 135 -11.95 -4.99 -9.10
CA GLU A 135 -11.25 -6.08 -9.80
C GLU A 135 -10.10 -5.60 -10.68
N LYS A 136 -10.22 -4.41 -11.27
CA LYS A 136 -9.29 -3.85 -12.26
C LYS A 136 -7.83 -3.93 -11.83
N PHE A 137 -7.52 -3.47 -10.64
CA PHE A 137 -6.12 -3.33 -10.19
C PHE A 137 -5.51 -4.68 -9.77
N LEU A 138 -6.31 -5.59 -9.21
CA LEU A 138 -5.88 -6.98 -8.95
C LEU A 138 -5.62 -7.72 -10.28
N ASN A 139 -6.48 -7.52 -11.28
CA ASN A 139 -6.30 -8.11 -12.60
C ASN A 139 -5.07 -7.54 -13.33
N ALA A 140 -4.66 -6.30 -13.02
CA ALA A 140 -3.44 -5.68 -13.51
C ALA A 140 -2.17 -6.16 -12.80
N GLY A 141 -2.30 -7.01 -11.77
CA GLY A 141 -1.17 -7.62 -11.07
C GLY A 141 -0.90 -7.09 -9.67
N ALA A 142 -1.75 -6.21 -9.09
CA ALA A 142 -1.57 -5.77 -7.71
C ALA A 142 -1.72 -6.93 -6.70
N ASP A 143 -0.84 -7.00 -5.70
CA ASP A 143 -0.95 -7.97 -4.59
C ASP A 143 -1.92 -7.50 -3.52
N LEU A 144 -1.95 -6.18 -3.26
CA LEU A 144 -2.93 -5.51 -2.42
C LEU A 144 -3.48 -4.27 -3.11
N VAL A 145 -4.76 -4.01 -2.92
CA VAL A 145 -5.43 -2.77 -3.33
C VAL A 145 -6.09 -2.14 -2.10
N LEU A 146 -5.91 -0.82 -1.97
CA LEU A 146 -6.40 -0.04 -0.85
C LEU A 146 -7.47 0.94 -1.33
N TYR A 147 -8.67 0.89 -0.73
CA TYR A 147 -9.79 1.78 -1.06
C TYR A 147 -10.23 2.61 0.13
N SER A 148 -10.81 3.79 -0.12
CA SER A 148 -11.55 4.55 0.89
C SER A 148 -13.03 4.16 0.87
N GLY A 149 -13.53 3.59 1.96
CA GLY A 149 -14.94 3.19 2.04
C GLY A 149 -15.93 4.35 1.99
N HIS A 150 -15.51 5.57 2.38
CA HIS A 150 -16.38 6.75 2.45
C HIS A 150 -16.32 7.67 1.22
N LYS A 151 -15.56 7.30 0.17
CA LYS A 151 -15.53 8.04 -1.10
C LYS A 151 -16.59 7.45 -2.06
N PHE A 152 -16.18 6.94 -3.20
CA PHE A 152 -17.10 6.40 -4.20
C PHE A 152 -17.89 5.16 -3.77
N LEU A 153 -17.39 4.43 -2.77
CA LEU A 153 -18.11 3.28 -2.21
C LEU A 153 -19.26 3.67 -1.28
N GLY A 154 -19.35 4.96 -0.85
CA GLY A 154 -20.49 5.51 -0.13
C GLY A 154 -20.69 5.02 1.32
N GLY A 155 -19.72 4.29 1.86
CA GLY A 155 -19.75 3.77 3.24
C GLY A 155 -19.30 4.79 4.30
N PRO A 156 -19.15 4.38 5.56
CA PRO A 156 -18.61 5.21 6.64
C PRO A 156 -17.12 5.48 6.45
N THR A 157 -16.56 6.42 7.21
CA THR A 157 -15.12 6.66 7.24
C THR A 157 -14.37 5.38 7.56
N SER A 158 -13.65 4.87 6.56
CA SER A 158 -12.96 3.58 6.62
C SER A 158 -11.98 3.46 5.46
N GLY A 159 -11.07 2.51 5.57
CA GLY A 159 -10.27 1.99 4.47
C GLY A 159 -10.56 0.50 4.28
N ILE A 160 -10.38 0.02 3.08
CA ILE A 160 -10.49 -1.39 2.72
C ILE A 160 -9.15 -1.83 2.15
N VAL A 161 -8.62 -2.94 2.66
CA VAL A 161 -7.46 -3.64 2.12
C VAL A 161 -7.97 -4.93 1.50
N ALA A 162 -7.72 -5.16 0.23
CA ALA A 162 -8.16 -6.35 -0.49
C ALA A 162 -7.03 -6.90 -1.35
N GLY A 163 -6.91 -8.23 -1.47
CA GLY A 163 -5.89 -8.86 -2.30
C GLY A 163 -5.47 -10.24 -1.81
N ASN A 164 -4.15 -10.50 -1.83
CA ASN A 164 -3.56 -11.76 -1.41
C ASN A 164 -3.87 -12.07 0.05
N LYS A 165 -4.34 -13.29 0.32
CA LYS A 165 -4.80 -13.74 1.63
C LYS A 165 -3.75 -13.61 2.73
N ASP A 166 -2.52 -14.01 2.45
CA ASP A 166 -1.46 -13.99 3.45
C ASP A 166 -1.01 -12.55 3.75
N PHE A 167 -0.99 -11.70 2.73
CA PHE A 167 -0.65 -10.30 2.90
C PHE A 167 -1.74 -9.53 3.66
N VAL A 168 -3.04 -9.78 3.36
CA VAL A 168 -4.17 -9.23 4.12
C VAL A 168 -4.11 -9.67 5.58
N ALA A 169 -3.80 -10.94 5.85
CA ALA A 169 -3.64 -11.43 7.22
C ALA A 169 -2.49 -10.74 7.95
N ALA A 170 -1.37 -10.47 7.28
CA ALA A 170 -0.26 -9.70 7.82
C ALA A 170 -0.65 -8.24 8.13
N CYS A 171 -1.45 -7.59 7.25
CA CYS A 171 -2.01 -6.26 7.50
C CYS A 171 -2.90 -6.24 8.76
N TYR A 172 -3.79 -7.24 8.90
CA TYR A 172 -4.65 -7.34 10.07
C TYR A 172 -3.86 -7.51 11.38
N LEU A 173 -2.77 -8.28 11.35
CA LEU A 173 -1.91 -8.50 12.52
C LEU A 173 -1.21 -7.22 13.00
N GLN A 174 -1.05 -6.20 12.15
CA GLN A 174 -0.49 -4.90 12.56
C GLN A 174 -1.31 -4.21 13.66
N ASN A 175 -2.59 -4.60 13.87
CA ASN A 175 -3.39 -4.15 15.01
C ASN A 175 -2.82 -4.59 16.38
N ARG A 176 -1.81 -5.44 16.41
CA ARG A 176 -1.06 -5.82 17.63
C ARG A 176 0.20 -4.96 17.84
N GLY A 177 0.54 -4.09 16.88
CA GLY A 177 1.66 -3.16 16.92
C GLY A 177 1.20 -1.74 16.53
N VAL A 178 1.86 -1.13 15.55
CA VAL A 178 1.62 0.25 15.08
C VAL A 178 0.17 0.51 14.70
N GLY A 179 -0.54 -0.48 14.21
CA GLY A 179 -1.96 -0.38 13.83
C GLY A 179 -2.91 -0.20 15.01
N ARG A 180 -2.47 -0.45 16.26
CA ARG A 180 -3.35 -0.36 17.42
C ARG A 180 -3.89 1.05 17.65
N GLY A 181 -3.09 2.06 17.42
CA GLY A 181 -3.47 3.48 17.55
C GLY A 181 -4.42 3.96 16.43
N MET A 182 -4.51 3.24 15.33
CA MET A 182 -5.37 3.55 14.18
C MET A 182 -6.40 2.43 13.89
N LYS A 183 -6.88 1.75 14.94
CA LYS A 183 -7.84 0.65 14.83
C LYS A 183 -9.21 1.17 14.42
N VAL A 184 -9.86 0.50 13.46
CA VAL A 184 -11.26 0.74 13.08
C VAL A 184 -12.22 0.26 14.18
N GLY A 185 -13.31 1.00 14.40
CA GLY A 185 -14.41 0.59 15.26
C GLY A 185 -15.30 -0.49 14.60
N LYS A 186 -16.05 -1.22 15.41
CA LYS A 186 -16.99 -2.26 14.92
C LYS A 186 -18.08 -1.68 14.03
N GLU A 187 -18.51 -0.46 14.32
CA GLU A 187 -19.48 0.32 13.54
C GLU A 187 -18.97 0.60 12.12
N GLY A 188 -17.69 0.97 11.99
CA GLY A 188 -17.04 1.18 10.70
C GLY A 188 -16.96 -0.11 9.88
N VAL A 189 -16.63 -1.24 10.54
CA VAL A 189 -16.61 -2.57 9.90
C VAL A 189 -18.01 -2.96 9.43
N ALA A 190 -19.02 -2.83 10.29
CA ALA A 190 -20.40 -3.16 9.95
C ALA A 190 -20.92 -2.33 8.79
N GLY A 191 -20.64 -1.01 8.79
CA GLY A 191 -21.09 -0.11 7.72
C GLY A 191 -20.38 -0.31 6.38
N VAL A 192 -19.19 -0.94 6.35
CA VAL A 192 -18.51 -1.31 5.10
C VAL A 192 -19.08 -2.60 4.51
N ILE A 193 -19.57 -3.51 5.37
CA ILE A 193 -20.11 -4.81 4.94
C ILE A 193 -21.57 -4.68 4.46
N ALA A 194 -22.31 -3.69 4.98
CA ALA A 194 -23.71 -3.42 4.63
C ALA A 194 -23.86 -2.80 3.23
#